data_d35b95ea599457124d4394670a88696e
#
_entry.id   d35b95ea599457124d4394670a88696e
#
_cell.length_a   1.000
_cell.length_b   1.000
_cell.length_c   1.000
_cell.angle_alpha   90.00
_cell.angle_beta   90.00
_cell.angle_gamma   90.00
#
_symmetry.space_group_name_H-M   'P 1'
#
loop_
_entity.id
_entity.type
_entity.pdbx_description
1 polymer ?
#
loop_
_entity_poly.entity_id
_entity_poly.type
_entity_poly.pdbx_seq_one_letter_code
_entity_poly.pdbx_strand_id
1 'polypeptide(L)'
;DAASAVVNKSDVEFVGKWAFEANKYQATYRFESATADKALPAAIATLLPSDSATYENGNTVSAQQPSQTTYAETVNDGTWTFKGYDAASVVVNKANVEFVGKWEFKANPTNAETYTPQVTEETIKVGDKPNLIDNVTNLSSLPAGTKVVDITPAGQIDTTKPGTYSGTVRVDYPDGSSTEVPVPVNVLPAPVIETYKVTYRFESATVDNNLPTEVLSLLPQSGTYTTSSSAAIAFVPEAPMPVEVAVANGTWKFLGYEKVEEGTSLTFVGKWAFEAKKYQATYRFE
;
A
#
# COMPACT_ATOMS: atom_id res chain seq x y z
N ASP A 1 82.93 5.85 -41.05
CA ASP A 1 83.69 6.06 -40.58
C ASP A 1 84.72 5.14 -39.91
N ALA A 2 85.89 5.21 -40.39
CA ALA A 2 87.04 4.39 -39.95
C ALA A 2 87.66 5.00 -38.67
N ALA A 3 87.89 4.14 -37.61
CA ALA A 3 88.55 4.58 -36.39
C ALA A 3 90.05 4.85 -36.61
N SER A 4 90.57 4.52 -37.73
CA SER A 4 91.94 4.76 -38.12
C SER A 4 92.10 4.88 -39.62
N ALA A 5 93.10 5.62 -40.07
CA ALA A 5 93.46 5.70 -41.47
C ALA A 5 94.98 5.68 -41.58
N VAL A 6 95.51 5.12 -42.71
CA VAL A 6 96.97 5.11 -43.03
C VAL A 6 97.28 6.38 -43.81
N VAL A 7 98.17 7.22 -43.27
CA VAL A 7 98.68 8.41 -43.96
C VAL A 7 99.70 8.00 -45.00
N ASN A 8 99.39 8.21 -46.31
CA ASN A 8 100.28 7.88 -47.45
C ASN A 8 100.49 9.14 -48.30
N LYS A 9 101.34 10.05 -47.81
CA LYS A 9 101.76 11.30 -48.48
C LYS A 9 100.60 12.27 -48.85
N SER A 10 99.45 12.20 -48.18
CA SER A 10 98.36 13.13 -48.34
C SER A 10 97.64 13.37 -46.98
N ASP A 11 96.98 14.47 -46.85
CA ASP A 11 96.18 14.79 -45.63
C ASP A 11 95.05 13.78 -45.47
N VAL A 12 94.77 13.44 -44.24
CA VAL A 12 93.67 12.55 -43.88
C VAL A 12 92.64 13.33 -43.09
N GLU A 13 91.39 13.35 -43.56
CA GLU A 13 90.24 13.94 -42.89
C GLU A 13 89.44 12.87 -42.19
N PHE A 14 89.13 13.06 -40.90
CA PHE A 14 88.20 12.27 -40.15
C PHE A 14 86.88 13.04 -40.01
N VAL A 15 85.82 12.52 -40.66
CA VAL A 15 84.48 13.12 -40.56
C VAL A 15 83.65 12.42 -39.47
N GLY A 16 83.45 13.08 -38.39
CA GLY A 16 82.52 12.64 -37.30
C GLY A 16 81.08 12.95 -37.69
N LYS A 17 80.23 11.94 -37.53
CA LYS A 17 78.76 12.07 -37.69
C LYS A 17 78.14 12.03 -36.34
N TRP A 18 77.31 13.02 -36.03
CA TRP A 18 76.51 13.10 -34.83
C TRP A 18 75.10 12.80 -35.20
N ALA A 19 74.41 11.89 -34.41
CA ALA A 19 72.98 11.68 -34.47
C ALA A 19 72.34 12.28 -33.20
N PHE A 20 71.28 13.00 -33.41
CA PHE A 20 70.47 13.47 -32.28
C PHE A 20 69.41 12.44 -31.97
N GLU A 21 69.29 11.98 -30.70
CA GLU A 21 68.19 11.19 -30.18
C GLU A 21 67.40 12.02 -29.19
N ALA A 22 66.13 12.23 -29.50
CA ALA A 22 65.25 12.97 -28.63
C ALA A 22 64.92 12.14 -27.38
N ASN A 23 64.88 12.79 -26.21
CA ASN A 23 64.36 12.16 -25.00
C ASN A 23 62.92 11.76 -25.20
N LYS A 24 62.57 10.58 -24.70
CA LYS A 24 61.24 10.02 -24.77
C LYS A 24 60.56 10.09 -23.38
N TYR A 25 59.28 10.42 -23.39
CA TYR A 25 58.42 10.60 -22.22
C TYR A 25 57.22 9.69 -22.36
N GLN A 26 56.52 9.38 -21.24
CA GLN A 26 55.34 8.50 -21.19
C GLN A 26 54.12 9.24 -20.64
N ALA A 27 52.95 8.77 -21.05
CA ALA A 27 51.69 9.12 -20.39
C ALA A 27 51.32 8.09 -19.34
N THR A 28 50.93 8.56 -18.18
CA THR A 28 50.48 7.76 -17.04
C THR A 28 49.08 8.15 -16.65
N TYR A 29 48.36 7.21 -16.05
CA TYR A 29 46.98 7.40 -15.65
C TYR A 29 46.77 6.98 -14.22
N ARG A 30 45.93 7.72 -13.47
CA ARG A 30 45.45 7.33 -12.18
C ARG A 30 44.00 7.76 -11.99
N PHE A 31 43.27 7.10 -11.11
CA PHE A 31 41.89 7.44 -10.77
C PHE A 31 41.78 7.97 -9.35
N GLU A 32 40.86 8.89 -9.16
CA GLU A 32 40.48 9.43 -7.86
C GLU A 32 38.95 9.48 -7.73
N SER A 33 38.46 9.34 -6.48
CA SER A 33 37.07 9.59 -6.16
C SER A 33 36.74 11.08 -6.24
N ALA A 34 35.63 11.41 -6.88
CA ALA A 34 35.01 12.73 -6.84
C ALA A 34 33.92 12.82 -5.75
N THR A 35 33.59 11.70 -5.10
CA THR A 35 32.61 11.65 -4.00
C THR A 35 33.35 11.73 -2.68
N ALA A 36 32.98 12.71 -1.85
CA ALA A 36 33.57 12.88 -0.52
C ALA A 36 33.37 11.61 0.33
N ASP A 37 34.37 11.28 1.12
CA ASP A 37 34.37 10.16 2.07
C ASP A 37 34.11 8.75 1.45
N LYS A 38 34.19 8.65 0.13
CA LYS A 38 34.07 7.38 -0.61
C LYS A 38 35.38 7.03 -1.31
N ALA A 39 36.05 5.97 -0.87
CA ALA A 39 37.22 5.43 -1.57
C ALA A 39 36.80 4.67 -2.83
N LEU A 40 37.63 4.73 -3.87
CA LEU A 40 37.42 3.93 -5.07
C LEU A 40 37.58 2.44 -4.78
N PRO A 41 36.67 1.57 -5.24
CA PRO A 41 36.89 0.14 -5.24
C PRO A 41 38.15 -0.26 -6.01
N ALA A 42 38.88 -1.25 -5.52
CA ALA A 42 40.10 -1.74 -6.20
C ALA A 42 39.82 -2.19 -7.64
N ALA A 43 38.61 -2.67 -7.92
CA ALA A 43 38.20 -3.07 -9.27
C ALA A 43 38.25 -1.91 -10.28
N ILE A 44 37.99 -0.67 -9.88
CA ILE A 44 38.07 0.50 -10.77
C ILE A 44 39.50 0.73 -11.24
N ALA A 45 40.52 0.44 -10.44
CA ALA A 45 41.91 0.56 -10.82
C ALA A 45 42.28 -0.36 -12.02
N THR A 46 41.58 -1.46 -12.21
CA THR A 46 41.76 -2.36 -13.34
C THR A 46 41.26 -1.78 -14.69
N LEU A 47 40.48 -0.69 -14.62
CA LEU A 47 39.91 -0.01 -15.77
C LEU A 47 40.86 1.06 -16.36
N LEU A 48 42.04 1.27 -15.72
CA LEU A 48 43.03 2.23 -16.21
C LEU A 48 43.46 1.91 -17.64
N PRO A 49 43.54 2.91 -18.52
CA PRO A 49 44.11 2.68 -19.85
C PRO A 49 45.59 2.35 -19.75
N SER A 50 46.06 1.56 -20.68
CA SER A 50 47.48 1.25 -20.85
C SER A 50 48.01 2.02 -22.06
N ASP A 51 48.97 2.91 -21.85
CA ASP A 51 49.63 3.64 -22.90
C ASP A 51 51.13 3.23 -22.97
N SER A 52 51.50 2.50 -23.98
CA SER A 52 52.89 2.09 -24.23
C SER A 52 53.62 3.01 -25.20
N ALA A 53 52.94 4.04 -25.71
CA ALA A 53 53.56 5.01 -26.60
C ALA A 53 54.61 5.87 -25.89
N THR A 54 55.58 6.31 -26.62
CA THR A 54 56.56 7.28 -26.14
C THR A 54 56.47 8.57 -26.96
N TYR A 55 56.62 9.66 -26.28
CA TYR A 55 56.38 11.01 -26.80
C TYR A 55 57.65 11.85 -26.70
N GLU A 56 57.84 12.79 -27.62
CA GLU A 56 58.93 13.75 -27.58
C GLU A 56 58.46 15.08 -26.96
N ASN A 57 59.41 15.89 -26.51
CA ASN A 57 59.12 17.23 -26.02
C ASN A 57 58.38 18.04 -27.11
N GLY A 58 57.27 18.68 -26.72
CA GLY A 58 56.38 19.44 -27.60
C GLY A 58 55.26 18.61 -28.23
N ASN A 59 55.24 17.28 -28.09
CA ASN A 59 54.11 16.46 -28.55
C ASN A 59 52.87 16.76 -27.67
N THR A 60 51.70 16.79 -28.32
CA THR A 60 50.41 16.82 -27.61
C THR A 60 49.94 15.38 -27.39
N VAL A 61 49.67 15.00 -26.15
CA VAL A 61 49.13 13.71 -25.75
C VAL A 61 47.68 13.90 -25.37
N SER A 62 46.78 13.13 -25.97
CA SER A 62 45.36 13.09 -25.60
C SER A 62 45.10 11.98 -24.60
N ALA A 63 44.26 12.25 -23.62
CA ALA A 63 43.85 11.26 -22.60
C ALA A 63 43.10 10.10 -23.26
N GLN A 64 43.51 8.88 -22.95
CA GLN A 64 42.81 7.65 -23.41
C GLN A 64 41.69 7.34 -22.44
N GLN A 65 40.53 6.92 -22.96
CA GLN A 65 39.37 6.55 -22.12
C GLN A 65 39.66 5.26 -21.34
N PRO A 66 39.09 5.11 -20.11
CA PRO A 66 39.12 3.85 -19.39
C PRO A 66 38.38 2.77 -20.19
N SER A 67 38.68 1.50 -19.90
CA SER A 67 38.02 0.34 -20.55
C SER A 67 36.50 0.29 -20.31
N GLN A 68 36.02 0.89 -19.24
CA GLN A 68 34.61 1.10 -18.94
C GLN A 68 34.45 2.48 -18.27
N THR A 69 33.30 3.11 -18.48
CA THR A 69 32.97 4.41 -17.90
C THR A 69 31.96 4.31 -16.75
N THR A 70 31.46 3.11 -16.47
CA THR A 70 30.55 2.82 -15.35
C THR A 70 30.99 1.55 -14.64
N TYR A 71 30.81 1.50 -13.33
CA TYR A 71 31.09 0.32 -12.51
C TYR A 71 30.01 0.18 -11.45
N ALA A 72 29.27 -0.93 -11.49
CA ALA A 72 28.28 -1.26 -10.46
C ALA A 72 28.98 -1.83 -9.23
N GLU A 73 28.78 -1.19 -8.09
CA GLU A 73 29.33 -1.61 -6.80
C GLU A 73 28.27 -2.28 -5.96
N THR A 74 28.43 -3.58 -5.68
CA THR A 74 27.48 -4.38 -4.90
C THR A 74 27.61 -4.18 -3.41
N VAL A 75 28.80 -3.81 -2.91
CA VAL A 75 29.07 -3.66 -1.46
C VAL A 75 28.38 -2.44 -0.87
N ASN A 76 28.42 -1.30 -1.58
CA ASN A 76 27.77 -0.06 -1.15
C ASN A 76 26.46 0.20 -1.89
N ASP A 77 25.98 -0.77 -2.66
CA ASP A 77 24.76 -0.71 -3.48
C ASP A 77 24.64 0.61 -4.27
N GLY A 78 25.45 0.70 -5.33
CA GLY A 78 25.47 1.91 -6.13
C GLY A 78 26.27 1.77 -7.42
N THR A 79 26.43 2.87 -8.11
CA THR A 79 27.14 2.93 -9.40
C THR A 79 28.17 4.04 -9.38
N TRP A 80 29.39 3.69 -9.73
CA TRP A 80 30.45 4.63 -10.04
C TRP A 80 30.40 5.01 -11.51
N THR A 81 30.50 6.30 -11.80
CA THR A 81 30.52 6.84 -13.17
C THR A 81 31.77 7.68 -13.35
N PHE A 82 32.50 7.40 -14.45
CA PHE A 82 33.66 8.17 -14.86
C PHE A 82 33.19 9.55 -15.34
N LYS A 83 33.78 10.60 -14.78
CA LYS A 83 33.43 12.00 -15.08
C LYS A 83 34.39 12.69 -16.01
N GLY A 84 35.47 12.01 -16.39
CA GLY A 84 36.52 12.55 -17.25
C GLY A 84 37.82 12.70 -16.52
N TYR A 85 38.83 13.11 -17.30
CA TYR A 85 40.14 13.48 -16.77
C TYR A 85 40.20 14.98 -16.47
N ASP A 86 41.17 15.38 -15.65
CA ASP A 86 41.50 16.77 -15.34
C ASP A 86 41.91 17.59 -16.60
N ALA A 87 42.47 16.93 -17.62
CA ALA A 87 42.72 17.52 -18.90
C ALA A 87 42.42 16.52 -20.04
N ALA A 88 41.84 16.97 -21.16
CA ALA A 88 41.60 16.16 -22.32
C ALA A 88 42.90 15.88 -23.11
N SER A 89 43.89 16.79 -23.03
CA SER A 89 45.20 16.63 -23.62
C SER A 89 46.22 17.49 -22.87
N VAL A 90 47.48 17.07 -22.92
CA VAL A 90 48.62 17.78 -22.32
C VAL A 90 49.78 17.83 -23.30
N VAL A 91 50.50 18.96 -23.36
CA VAL A 91 51.73 19.09 -24.13
C VAL A 91 52.89 18.59 -23.29
N VAL A 92 53.71 17.69 -23.82
CA VAL A 92 54.92 17.17 -23.18
C VAL A 92 55.95 18.28 -23.03
N ASN A 93 56.31 18.58 -21.78
CA ASN A 93 57.31 19.61 -21.45
C ASN A 93 58.43 18.97 -20.61
N LYS A 94 59.31 18.25 -21.27
CA LYS A 94 60.52 17.62 -20.70
C LYS A 94 60.25 16.73 -19.48
N ALA A 95 59.04 16.22 -19.36
CA ALA A 95 58.61 15.32 -18.28
C ALA A 95 57.50 14.37 -18.79
N ASN A 96 57.28 13.24 -18.10
CA ASN A 96 56.11 12.42 -18.28
C ASN A 96 54.84 13.24 -17.98
N VAL A 97 53.74 12.89 -18.67
CA VAL A 97 52.42 13.48 -18.40
C VAL A 97 51.60 12.51 -17.57
N GLU A 98 50.79 13.04 -16.64
CA GLU A 98 49.83 12.27 -15.84
C GLU A 98 48.42 12.79 -16.10
N PHE A 99 47.49 11.86 -16.33
CA PHE A 99 46.06 12.14 -16.42
C PHE A 99 45.36 11.61 -15.18
N VAL A 100 44.64 12.49 -14.46
CA VAL A 100 43.89 12.14 -13.27
C VAL A 100 42.39 12.04 -13.58
N GLY A 101 41.89 10.82 -13.64
CA GLY A 101 40.50 10.55 -13.94
C GLY A 101 39.63 10.58 -12.67
N LYS A 102 38.50 11.23 -12.74
CA LYS A 102 37.54 11.37 -11.62
C LYS A 102 36.38 10.41 -11.78
N TRP A 103 36.02 9.73 -10.69
CA TRP A 103 34.87 8.84 -10.61
C TRP A 103 33.93 9.33 -9.52
N GLU A 104 32.63 9.41 -9.86
CA GLU A 104 31.56 9.81 -8.94
C GLU A 104 30.70 8.61 -8.59
N PHE A 105 30.46 8.41 -7.29
CA PHE A 105 29.55 7.39 -6.77
C PHE A 105 28.14 7.93 -6.61
N LYS A 106 27.16 7.17 -7.04
CA LYS A 106 25.74 7.38 -6.76
C LYS A 106 25.16 6.10 -6.17
N ALA A 107 24.62 6.17 -4.95
CA ALA A 107 23.88 5.06 -4.36
C ALA A 107 22.61 4.77 -5.17
N ASN A 108 22.22 3.49 -5.26
CA ASN A 108 20.93 3.12 -5.78
C ASN A 108 19.82 3.56 -4.81
N PRO A 109 18.63 3.90 -5.31
CA PRO A 109 17.53 4.25 -4.42
C PRO A 109 17.15 3.04 -3.56
N THR A 110 16.85 3.29 -2.31
CA THR A 110 16.34 2.27 -1.39
C THR A 110 14.92 1.83 -1.78
N ASN A 111 14.46 0.71 -1.23
CA ASN A 111 13.08 0.29 -1.42
C ASN A 111 12.08 1.32 -0.85
N ALA A 112 12.41 1.97 0.26
CA ALA A 112 11.59 3.04 0.84
C ALA A 112 11.46 4.27 -0.07
N GLU A 113 12.47 4.57 -0.89
CA GLU A 113 12.44 5.66 -1.88
C GLU A 113 11.72 5.25 -3.17
N THR A 114 11.66 3.95 -3.47
CA THR A 114 11.12 3.41 -4.73
C THR A 114 9.66 3.02 -4.62
N TYR A 115 9.24 2.48 -3.47
CA TYR A 115 7.91 1.94 -3.27
C TYR A 115 7.09 2.80 -2.30
N THR A 116 5.81 2.96 -2.62
CA THR A 116 4.87 3.71 -1.77
C THR A 116 3.80 2.73 -1.25
N PRO A 117 3.79 2.41 0.05
CA PRO A 117 2.71 1.64 0.65
C PRO A 117 1.38 2.39 0.54
N GLN A 118 0.31 1.66 0.23
CA GLN A 118 -1.05 2.17 0.17
C GLN A 118 -1.86 1.60 1.32
N VAL A 119 -2.64 2.45 1.98
CA VAL A 119 -3.46 2.05 3.13
C VAL A 119 -4.93 2.36 2.90
N THR A 120 -5.80 1.59 3.55
CA THR A 120 -7.23 1.87 3.67
C THR A 120 -7.58 2.21 5.11
N GLU A 121 -8.76 2.81 5.32
CA GLU A 121 -9.28 3.11 6.65
C GLU A 121 -9.63 1.81 7.40
N GLU A 122 -9.26 1.74 8.68
CA GLU A 122 -9.72 0.74 9.63
C GLU A 122 -11.05 1.20 10.23
N THR A 123 -12.09 0.37 10.15
CA THR A 123 -13.40 0.66 10.73
C THR A 123 -13.75 -0.38 11.80
N ILE A 124 -13.88 0.07 13.04
CA ILE A 124 -14.21 -0.76 14.21
C ILE A 124 -15.42 -0.18 14.98
N LYS A 125 -15.98 -0.96 15.88
CA LYS A 125 -16.98 -0.49 16.85
C LYS A 125 -16.31 -0.13 18.18
N VAL A 126 -16.98 0.70 18.96
CA VAL A 126 -16.57 0.95 20.35
C VAL A 126 -16.34 -0.37 21.09
N GLY A 127 -15.16 -0.51 21.70
CA GLY A 127 -14.70 -1.69 22.42
C GLY A 127 -13.95 -2.73 21.61
N ASP A 128 -13.95 -2.65 20.28
CA ASP A 128 -13.17 -3.53 19.42
C ASP A 128 -11.68 -3.15 19.44
N LYS A 129 -10.83 -4.12 19.08
CA LYS A 129 -9.40 -3.89 18.94
C LYS A 129 -9.05 -3.72 17.45
N PRO A 130 -8.41 -2.61 17.04
CA PRO A 130 -8.00 -2.43 15.65
C PRO A 130 -6.88 -3.40 15.26
N ASN A 131 -6.80 -3.76 13.97
CA ASN A 131 -5.70 -4.48 13.37
C ASN A 131 -5.16 -3.70 12.17
N LEU A 132 -4.20 -2.82 12.40
CA LEU A 132 -3.72 -1.88 11.38
C LEU A 132 -2.78 -2.53 10.34
N ILE A 133 -2.30 -3.74 10.62
CA ILE A 133 -1.31 -4.42 9.74
C ILE A 133 -1.95 -4.83 8.41
N ASP A 134 -3.21 -5.26 8.41
CA ASP A 134 -3.93 -5.71 7.22
C ASP A 134 -4.50 -4.55 6.38
N ASN A 135 -4.42 -3.32 6.90
CA ASN A 135 -4.82 -2.13 6.13
C ASN A 135 -3.83 -1.72 5.03
N VAL A 136 -2.63 -2.31 4.97
CA VAL A 136 -1.71 -2.11 3.83
C VAL A 136 -2.18 -2.93 2.63
N THR A 137 -2.82 -2.27 1.66
CA THR A 137 -3.57 -2.92 0.58
C THR A 137 -2.71 -3.42 -0.58
N ASN A 138 -1.53 -2.86 -0.77
CA ASN A 138 -0.65 -3.19 -1.90
C ASN A 138 0.58 -4.02 -1.51
N LEU A 139 0.53 -4.76 -0.40
CA LEU A 139 1.66 -5.55 0.13
C LEU A 139 2.23 -6.53 -0.93
N SER A 140 1.37 -7.10 -1.79
CA SER A 140 1.79 -8.00 -2.87
C SER A 140 2.58 -7.31 -3.98
N SER A 141 2.52 -5.98 -4.08
CA SER A 141 3.26 -5.17 -5.06
C SER A 141 4.57 -4.61 -4.48
N LEU A 142 4.82 -4.83 -3.19
CA LEU A 142 6.06 -4.45 -2.52
C LEU A 142 7.09 -5.58 -2.65
N PRO A 143 8.39 -5.30 -2.43
CA PRO A 143 9.45 -6.31 -2.50
C PRO A 143 9.17 -7.54 -1.64
N ALA A 144 9.49 -8.72 -2.15
CA ALA A 144 9.30 -9.96 -1.40
C ALA A 144 10.11 -9.93 -0.07
N GLY A 145 9.46 -10.31 1.01
CA GLY A 145 10.05 -10.22 2.37
C GLY A 145 9.75 -8.93 3.11
N THR A 146 9.00 -7.99 2.52
CA THR A 146 8.49 -6.80 3.22
C THR A 146 7.61 -7.21 4.40
N LYS A 147 7.77 -6.51 5.53
CA LYS A 147 7.00 -6.73 6.76
C LYS A 147 6.28 -5.46 7.16
N VAL A 148 5.08 -5.62 7.74
CA VAL A 148 4.31 -4.51 8.31
C VAL A 148 4.25 -4.68 9.82
N VAL A 149 4.52 -3.61 10.54
CA VAL A 149 4.53 -3.57 12.01
C VAL A 149 3.68 -2.40 12.48
N ASP A 150 2.73 -2.67 13.37
CA ASP A 150 1.99 -1.61 14.05
C ASP A 150 2.90 -0.95 15.10
N ILE A 151 3.17 0.34 14.91
CA ILE A 151 3.98 1.17 15.81
C ILE A 151 3.17 2.27 16.47
N THR A 152 1.83 2.16 16.45
CA THR A 152 0.93 3.13 17.05
C THR A 152 1.22 3.28 18.54
N PRO A 153 1.49 4.48 19.04
CA PRO A 153 1.67 4.71 20.47
C PRO A 153 0.46 4.27 21.30
N ALA A 154 0.71 3.67 22.44
CA ALA A 154 -0.36 3.26 23.34
C ALA A 154 -1.27 4.45 23.73
N GLY A 155 -2.58 4.28 23.58
CA GLY A 155 -3.58 5.32 23.90
C GLY A 155 -3.80 6.36 22.80
N GLN A 156 -3.13 6.28 21.68
CA GLN A 156 -3.37 7.18 20.54
C GLN A 156 -4.74 6.94 19.89
N ILE A 157 -5.22 5.69 19.89
CA ILE A 157 -6.57 5.31 19.45
C ILE A 157 -7.39 5.01 20.70
N ASP A 158 -8.38 5.86 21.02
CA ASP A 158 -9.32 5.63 22.11
C ASP A 158 -10.51 4.82 21.58
N THR A 159 -10.42 3.51 21.67
CA THR A 159 -11.48 2.60 21.22
C THR A 159 -12.72 2.61 22.12
N THR A 160 -12.69 3.33 23.25
CA THR A 160 -13.85 3.46 24.15
C THR A 160 -14.82 4.56 23.72
N LYS A 161 -14.43 5.41 22.79
CA LYS A 161 -15.22 6.54 22.30
C LYS A 161 -15.35 6.52 20.79
N PRO A 162 -16.56 6.76 20.25
CA PRO A 162 -16.74 6.98 18.82
C PRO A 162 -15.92 8.19 18.33
N GLY A 163 -15.36 8.09 17.13
CA GLY A 163 -14.58 9.16 16.55
C GLY A 163 -13.60 8.68 15.50
N THR A 164 -12.89 9.63 14.90
CA THR A 164 -11.81 9.35 13.95
C THR A 164 -10.46 9.53 14.64
N TYR A 165 -9.61 8.53 14.46
CA TYR A 165 -8.27 8.46 15.02
C TYR A 165 -7.26 8.18 13.91
N SER A 166 -6.00 8.15 14.23
CA SER A 166 -4.96 7.73 13.31
C SER A 166 -3.97 6.84 14.05
N GLY A 167 -3.74 5.65 13.56
CA GLY A 167 -2.61 4.82 13.94
C GLY A 167 -1.43 5.01 13.00
N THR A 168 -0.34 4.31 13.24
CA THR A 168 0.84 4.32 12.37
C THR A 168 1.38 2.91 12.21
N VAL A 169 1.57 2.49 10.96
CA VAL A 169 2.30 1.26 10.65
C VAL A 169 3.65 1.59 10.06
N ARG A 170 4.66 0.78 10.37
CA ARG A 170 5.96 0.81 9.73
C ARG A 170 6.07 -0.37 8.75
N VAL A 171 6.42 -0.06 7.51
CA VAL A 171 6.68 -1.03 6.45
C VAL A 171 8.20 -1.19 6.34
N ASP A 172 8.71 -2.35 6.75
CA ASP A 172 10.13 -2.70 6.74
C ASP A 172 10.46 -3.49 5.47
N TYR A 173 11.39 -2.99 4.67
CA TYR A 173 11.80 -3.61 3.42
C TYR A 173 13.01 -4.54 3.58
N PRO A 174 13.21 -5.50 2.65
CA PRO A 174 14.30 -6.47 2.74
C PRO A 174 15.71 -5.86 2.62
N ASP A 175 15.86 -4.65 2.08
CA ASP A 175 17.12 -3.89 2.01
C ASP A 175 17.45 -3.16 3.32
N GLY A 176 16.60 -3.28 4.36
CA GLY A 176 16.75 -2.63 5.65
C GLY A 176 16.19 -1.21 5.71
N SER A 177 15.69 -0.67 4.61
CA SER A 177 14.96 0.60 4.60
C SER A 177 13.53 0.43 5.14
N SER A 178 12.87 1.50 5.56
CA SER A 178 11.49 1.47 6.05
C SER A 178 10.72 2.74 5.72
N THR A 179 9.39 2.62 5.69
CA THR A 179 8.47 3.75 5.51
C THR A 179 7.39 3.69 6.59
N GLU A 180 7.14 4.80 7.27
CA GLU A 180 6.03 4.95 8.21
C GLU A 180 4.81 5.53 7.49
N VAL A 181 3.65 4.91 7.72
CA VAL A 181 2.40 5.30 7.05
C VAL A 181 1.29 5.46 8.09
N PRO A 182 0.61 6.62 8.13
CA PRO A 182 -0.56 6.80 8.97
C PRO A 182 -1.75 5.99 8.42
N VAL A 183 -2.45 5.27 9.30
CA VAL A 183 -3.67 4.52 9.00
C VAL A 183 -4.84 5.22 9.68
N PRO A 184 -5.82 5.74 8.91
CA PRO A 184 -7.04 6.29 9.49
C PRO A 184 -7.84 5.20 10.22
N VAL A 185 -8.41 5.53 11.37
CA VAL A 185 -9.23 4.60 12.16
C VAL A 185 -10.54 5.27 12.50
N ASN A 186 -11.66 4.66 12.13
CA ASN A 186 -13.01 5.12 12.40
C ASN A 186 -13.67 4.22 13.45
N VAL A 187 -13.85 4.72 14.66
CA VAL A 187 -14.52 4.03 15.74
C VAL A 187 -16.01 4.39 15.72
N LEU A 188 -16.84 3.45 15.28
CA LEU A 188 -18.29 3.63 15.22
C LEU A 188 -18.92 3.53 16.61
N PRO A 189 -20.01 4.27 16.88
CA PRO A 189 -20.73 4.14 18.14
C PRO A 189 -21.30 2.73 18.32
N ALA A 190 -21.42 2.31 19.56
CA ALA A 190 -22.17 1.10 19.88
C ALA A 190 -23.62 1.26 19.37
N PRO A 191 -24.23 0.20 18.83
CA PRO A 191 -25.63 0.25 18.43
C PRO A 191 -26.51 0.57 19.64
N VAL A 192 -27.34 1.59 19.53
CA VAL A 192 -28.36 1.89 20.56
C VAL A 192 -29.41 0.80 20.44
N ILE A 193 -29.64 0.09 21.57
CA ILE A 193 -30.66 -0.96 21.67
C ILE A 193 -31.93 -0.34 22.22
N GLU A 194 -32.99 -0.42 21.44
CA GLU A 194 -34.33 0.02 21.85
C GLU A 194 -35.20 -1.20 22.15
N THR A 195 -35.97 -1.11 23.21
CA THR A 195 -36.93 -2.15 23.65
C THR A 195 -38.34 -1.62 23.46
N TYR A 196 -39.06 -2.27 22.59
CA TYR A 196 -40.47 -1.96 22.32
C TYR A 196 -41.39 -2.83 23.17
N LYS A 197 -42.42 -2.22 23.74
CA LYS A 197 -43.53 -2.95 24.34
C LYS A 197 -44.48 -3.41 23.25
N VAL A 198 -44.68 -4.72 23.12
CA VAL A 198 -45.58 -5.31 22.13
C VAL A 198 -46.90 -5.66 22.76
N THR A 199 -47.96 -5.12 22.22
CA THR A 199 -49.35 -5.41 22.67
C THR A 199 -50.22 -5.84 21.50
N TYR A 200 -51.25 -6.59 21.79
CA TYR A 200 -52.18 -7.09 20.80
C TYR A 200 -53.59 -6.72 21.18
N ARG A 201 -54.46 -6.44 20.22
CA ARG A 201 -55.88 -6.35 20.34
C ARG A 201 -56.54 -6.90 19.08
N PHE A 202 -57.75 -7.44 19.23
CA PHE A 202 -58.59 -7.83 18.12
C PHE A 202 -59.71 -6.86 17.89
N GLU A 203 -60.06 -6.61 16.63
CA GLU A 203 -61.18 -5.76 16.22
C GLU A 203 -61.99 -6.47 15.14
N SER A 204 -63.31 -6.28 15.19
CA SER A 204 -64.18 -6.70 14.09
C SER A 204 -64.02 -5.78 12.87
N ALA A 205 -63.79 -6.37 11.74
CA ALA A 205 -63.86 -5.70 10.44
C ALA A 205 -65.29 -5.70 9.85
N THR A 206 -66.24 -6.41 10.50
CA THR A 206 -67.65 -6.46 10.10
C THR A 206 -68.44 -5.51 10.97
N VAL A 207 -69.11 -4.54 10.36
CA VAL A 207 -69.94 -3.57 11.07
C VAL A 207 -71.07 -4.26 11.86
N ASP A 208 -71.33 -3.77 13.04
CA ASP A 208 -72.37 -4.25 13.99
C ASP A 208 -72.23 -5.70 14.49
N ASN A 209 -71.04 -6.31 14.28
CA ASN A 209 -70.71 -7.63 14.81
C ASN A 209 -69.55 -7.54 15.81
N ASN A 210 -69.84 -7.84 17.08
CA ASN A 210 -68.83 -7.95 18.11
C ASN A 210 -68.10 -9.27 18.03
N LEU A 211 -66.80 -9.25 18.35
CA LEU A 211 -66.00 -10.47 18.41
C LEU A 211 -66.48 -11.39 19.54
N PRO A 212 -66.71 -12.67 19.27
CA PRO A 212 -67.12 -13.64 20.29
C PRO A 212 -65.92 -14.04 21.16
N THR A 213 -66.20 -14.64 22.33
CA THR A 213 -65.20 -15.06 23.31
C THR A 213 -64.20 -16.06 22.70
N GLU A 214 -64.65 -16.91 21.77
CA GLU A 214 -63.83 -17.89 21.08
C GLU A 214 -62.72 -17.23 20.24
N VAL A 215 -63.01 -16.11 19.59
CA VAL A 215 -61.99 -15.31 18.87
C VAL A 215 -61.11 -14.55 19.82
N LEU A 216 -61.69 -13.92 20.87
CA LEU A 216 -60.93 -13.14 21.85
C LEU A 216 -59.96 -14.01 22.67
N SER A 217 -60.26 -15.29 22.86
CA SER A 217 -59.37 -16.24 23.55
C SER A 217 -58.09 -16.57 22.79
N LEU A 218 -58.03 -16.24 21.50
CA LEU A 218 -56.86 -16.42 20.63
C LEU A 218 -55.89 -15.24 20.66
N LEU A 219 -56.19 -14.21 21.50
CA LEU A 219 -55.35 -13.02 21.58
C LEU A 219 -53.95 -13.39 22.09
N PRO A 220 -52.88 -13.06 21.36
CA PRO A 220 -51.52 -13.33 21.80
C PRO A 220 -51.17 -12.57 23.09
N GLN A 221 -50.26 -13.12 23.88
CA GLN A 221 -49.75 -12.43 25.05
C GLN A 221 -48.86 -11.23 24.64
N SER A 222 -49.05 -10.13 25.36
CA SER A 222 -48.16 -8.96 25.24
C SER A 222 -46.76 -9.30 25.72
N GLY A 223 -45.76 -8.69 25.10
CA GLY A 223 -44.35 -8.95 25.38
C GLY A 223 -43.48 -7.75 25.08
N THR A 224 -42.20 -8.03 24.88
CA THR A 224 -41.20 -7.03 24.47
C THR A 224 -40.46 -7.48 23.24
N TYR A 225 -40.09 -6.54 22.40
CA TYR A 225 -39.23 -6.73 21.24
C TYR A 225 -38.05 -5.77 21.31
N THR A 226 -36.84 -6.30 21.16
CA THR A 226 -35.61 -5.53 21.24
C THR A 226 -34.93 -5.49 19.86
N THR A 227 -34.58 -4.31 19.40
CA THR A 227 -33.87 -4.09 18.12
C THR A 227 -32.88 -2.95 18.25
N SER A 228 -31.92 -2.85 17.31
CA SER A 228 -31.06 -1.66 17.24
C SER A 228 -31.82 -0.48 16.63
N SER A 229 -31.60 0.72 17.14
CA SER A 229 -32.28 1.94 16.68
C SER A 229 -32.04 2.27 15.18
N SER A 230 -30.99 1.69 14.58
CA SER A 230 -30.68 1.84 13.15
C SER A 230 -31.38 0.82 12.25
N ALA A 231 -32.03 -0.20 12.83
CA ALA A 231 -32.74 -1.23 12.08
C ALA A 231 -34.23 -0.89 11.99
N ALA A 232 -34.83 -1.08 10.83
CA ALA A 232 -36.30 -1.05 10.72
C ALA A 232 -36.89 -2.12 11.62
N ILE A 233 -38.04 -1.80 12.27
CA ILE A 233 -38.73 -2.76 13.12
C ILE A 233 -39.25 -3.91 12.25
N ALA A 234 -38.55 -5.02 12.29
CA ALA A 234 -38.83 -6.22 11.49
C ALA A 234 -39.70 -7.24 12.23
N PHE A 235 -40.25 -6.87 13.42
CA PHE A 235 -41.09 -7.77 14.16
C PHE A 235 -42.40 -8.05 13.42
N VAL A 236 -42.65 -9.32 13.11
CA VAL A 236 -43.90 -9.81 12.49
C VAL A 236 -44.57 -10.74 13.49
N PRO A 237 -45.77 -10.43 13.97
CA PRO A 237 -46.48 -11.30 14.89
C PRO A 237 -46.98 -12.57 14.17
N GLU A 238 -46.97 -13.68 14.88
CA GLU A 238 -47.61 -14.90 14.39
C GLU A 238 -49.13 -14.70 14.31
N ALA A 239 -49.73 -15.26 13.26
CA ALA A 239 -51.17 -15.29 13.11
C ALA A 239 -51.80 -16.13 14.24
N PRO A 240 -52.98 -15.77 14.74
CA PRO A 240 -53.67 -16.59 15.76
C PRO A 240 -54.02 -17.95 15.15
N MET A 241 -54.03 -18.97 16.01
CA MET A 241 -54.40 -20.32 15.59
C MET A 241 -55.61 -20.81 16.39
N PRO A 242 -56.72 -21.14 15.74
CA PRO A 242 -56.96 -21.17 14.28
C PRO A 242 -57.22 -19.78 13.69
N VAL A 243 -56.97 -19.62 12.39
CA VAL A 243 -57.26 -18.39 11.61
C VAL A 243 -58.74 -18.25 11.23
N GLU A 244 -59.53 -19.33 11.44
CA GLU A 244 -60.99 -19.37 11.25
C GLU A 244 -61.65 -19.96 12.46
N VAL A 245 -62.70 -19.30 12.96
CA VAL A 245 -63.44 -19.71 14.15
C VAL A 245 -64.90 -19.84 13.75
N ALA A 246 -65.41 -21.10 13.77
CA ALA A 246 -66.81 -21.35 13.53
C ALA A 246 -67.68 -21.05 14.77
N VAL A 247 -68.81 -20.38 14.58
CA VAL A 247 -69.81 -20.08 15.59
C VAL A 247 -71.21 -20.51 15.06
N ALA A 248 -72.22 -20.49 15.88
CA ALA A 248 -73.54 -21.02 15.53
C ALA A 248 -74.15 -20.38 14.27
N ASN A 249 -73.91 -19.08 14.07
CA ASN A 249 -74.52 -18.28 12.96
C ASN A 249 -73.57 -17.97 11.82
N GLY A 250 -72.31 -18.48 11.83
CA GLY A 250 -71.33 -18.22 10.75
C GLY A 250 -69.92 -18.60 11.15
N THR A 251 -68.94 -17.95 10.47
CA THR A 251 -67.50 -18.18 10.68
C THR A 251 -66.76 -16.85 10.72
N TRP A 252 -65.92 -16.65 11.72
CA TRP A 252 -65.00 -15.56 11.79
C TRP A 252 -63.68 -15.91 11.13
N LYS A 253 -63.16 -15.04 10.28
CA LYS A 253 -61.90 -15.21 9.58
C LYS A 253 -60.91 -14.11 9.90
N PHE A 254 -59.68 -14.51 10.26
CA PHE A 254 -58.61 -13.56 10.53
C PHE A 254 -58.10 -12.95 9.22
N LEU A 255 -58.03 -11.63 9.12
CA LEU A 255 -57.62 -10.91 7.93
C LEU A 255 -56.15 -10.46 7.99
N GLY A 256 -55.51 -10.51 9.14
CA GLY A 256 -54.17 -10.02 9.37
C GLY A 256 -54.07 -8.97 10.46
N TYR A 257 -52.86 -8.52 10.71
CA TYR A 257 -52.57 -7.46 11.67
C TYR A 257 -52.31 -6.11 10.99
N GLU A 258 -52.84 -5.05 11.55
CA GLU A 258 -52.41 -3.67 11.33
C GLU A 258 -51.45 -3.27 12.43
N LYS A 259 -50.27 -2.70 12.08
CA LYS A 259 -49.29 -2.23 13.04
C LYS A 259 -49.54 -0.76 13.36
N VAL A 260 -49.65 -0.44 14.62
CA VAL A 260 -49.67 0.92 15.16
C VAL A 260 -48.44 1.09 16.04
N GLU A 261 -47.66 2.13 15.74
CA GLU A 261 -46.39 2.43 16.40
C GLU A 261 -46.45 3.80 17.04
N GLU A 262 -46.26 3.87 18.38
CA GLU A 262 -46.25 5.11 19.16
C GLU A 262 -45.05 5.11 20.11
N GLY A 263 -44.00 5.87 19.76
CA GLY A 263 -42.73 5.87 20.48
C GLY A 263 -42.16 4.45 20.60
N THR A 264 -42.01 3.91 21.81
CA THR A 264 -41.51 2.55 22.06
C THR A 264 -42.65 1.54 22.27
N SER A 265 -43.86 1.82 21.84
CA SER A 265 -45.01 0.92 21.87
C SER A 265 -45.39 0.44 20.48
N LEU A 266 -45.49 -0.89 20.33
CA LEU A 266 -45.98 -1.55 19.11
C LEU A 266 -47.32 -2.21 19.45
N THR A 267 -48.39 -1.77 18.81
CA THR A 267 -49.68 -2.41 18.93
C THR A 267 -50.09 -3.10 17.64
N PHE A 268 -50.32 -4.39 17.70
CA PHE A 268 -50.83 -5.16 16.56
C PHE A 268 -52.34 -5.37 16.68
N VAL A 269 -53.07 -4.75 15.75
CA VAL A 269 -54.51 -4.81 15.70
C VAL A 269 -54.93 -5.91 14.75
N GLY A 270 -55.32 -7.08 15.25
CA GLY A 270 -55.77 -8.18 14.43
C GLY A 270 -57.21 -7.96 13.97
N LYS A 271 -57.46 -7.95 12.71
CA LYS A 271 -58.75 -7.73 12.08
C LYS A 271 -59.42 -9.06 11.81
N TRP A 272 -60.69 -9.19 12.21
CA TRP A 272 -61.50 -10.36 11.99
C TRP A 272 -62.78 -10.00 11.26
N ALA A 273 -63.12 -10.73 10.18
CA ALA A 273 -64.38 -10.55 9.46
C ALA A 273 -65.33 -11.72 9.74
N PHE A 274 -66.60 -11.38 9.91
CA PHE A 274 -67.66 -12.37 10.05
C PHE A 274 -68.31 -12.70 8.73
N GLU A 275 -68.42 -14.00 8.44
CA GLU A 275 -69.15 -14.56 7.28
C GLU A 275 -70.34 -15.33 7.82
N ALA A 276 -71.55 -14.81 7.55
CA ALA A 276 -72.80 -15.41 8.04
C ALA A 276 -73.10 -16.75 7.31
N LYS A 277 -73.59 -17.72 8.05
CA LYS A 277 -74.04 -19.00 7.53
C LYS A 277 -75.22 -18.78 6.58
N LYS A 278 -75.14 -19.29 5.37
CA LYS A 278 -76.22 -19.23 4.40
C LYS A 278 -77.13 -20.41 4.58
N TYR A 279 -78.43 -20.14 4.65
CA TYR A 279 -79.49 -21.17 4.70
C TYR A 279 -80.29 -21.08 3.43
N GLN A 280 -80.73 -22.28 2.95
CA GLN A 280 -81.67 -22.37 1.80
C GLN A 280 -83.09 -22.62 2.31
N ALA A 281 -84.07 -21.85 1.85
CA ALA A 281 -85.44 -22.12 2.08
C ALA A 281 -85.98 -23.06 0.96
N THR A 282 -86.46 -24.21 1.36
CA THR A 282 -87.13 -25.17 0.46
C THR A 282 -88.64 -25.08 0.67
N TYR A 283 -89.37 -24.83 -0.42
CA TYR A 283 -90.84 -24.85 -0.39
C TYR A 283 -91.31 -26.17 -0.98
N ARG A 284 -92.21 -26.85 -0.25
CA ARG A 284 -92.88 -28.05 -0.71
C ARG A 284 -94.36 -27.77 -0.84
N PHE A 285 -94.88 -27.97 -2.01
CA PHE A 285 -96.33 -27.89 -2.24
C PHE A 285 -96.87 -29.32 -2.21
N GLU A 286 -97.98 -29.56 -1.42
CA GLU A 286 -98.75 -30.80 -1.36
C GLU A 286 -99.94 -30.66 -2.28
#